data_3410332cf3378461db84d42614e72fe3
#
_entry.id   3410332cf3378461db84d42614e72fe3
#
_cell.length_a   1.000
_cell.length_b   1.000
_cell.length_c   1.000
_cell.angle_alpha   90.00
_cell.angle_beta   90.00
_cell.angle_gamma   90.00
#
_symmetry.space_group_name_H-M   'P 1'
#
loop_
_entity.id
_entity.type
_entity.pdbx_description
1 polymer ?
#
loop_
_entity_poly.entity_id
_entity_poly.type
_entity_poly.pdbx_seq_one_letter_code
_entity_poly.pdbx_strand_id
1 'polypeptide(L)'
;DWEGYKALALEMLQEAGVQLLLHTDVVSVCKEDDCVHDVVVQNKSGREAICAKVVIDTTGDADVAALSGCEVEKRHQTTSVGMPFSMQHVDMKRLVAYLGDKQLITQLISGSKLSEGNQAIRLGFDLKRVPEFTQFMEENGIWGPLGYSLHEGEFTYINGTCIKNVDATDAQALSDAEIKLRLQVKQLSDMLIRYIPGFEHAYLSWTPEKVGVRLTRIVKCEHVLTLDEIVSGTRFPDEVFLYGFHDCAPRITIRDGKWYG
;
A
#
# COMPACT_ATOMS: atom_id res chain seq x y z
N ASP A 1 -13.35 -6.32 -2.98
CA ASP A 1 -12.90 -7.59 -2.41
C ASP A 1 -11.55 -7.96 -3.04
N TRP A 2 -10.47 -7.87 -2.24
CA TRP A 2 -9.13 -8.20 -2.71
C TRP A 2 -8.88 -9.71 -2.84
N GLU A 3 -9.62 -10.56 -2.10
CA GLU A 3 -9.47 -12.01 -2.26
C GLU A 3 -10.04 -12.46 -3.61
N GLY A 4 -11.20 -11.95 -3.99
CA GLY A 4 -11.72 -12.17 -5.33
C GLY A 4 -10.82 -11.61 -6.43
N TYR A 5 -10.18 -10.45 -6.19
CA TYR A 5 -9.21 -9.89 -7.13
C TYR A 5 -7.99 -10.80 -7.33
N LYS A 6 -7.45 -11.40 -6.26
CA LYS A 6 -6.33 -12.35 -6.37
C LYS A 6 -6.68 -13.55 -7.24
N ALA A 7 -7.87 -14.14 -7.02
CA ALA A 7 -8.35 -15.26 -7.81
C ALA A 7 -8.53 -14.88 -9.30
N LEU A 8 -9.23 -13.76 -9.55
CA LEU A 8 -9.45 -13.27 -10.91
C LEU A 8 -8.12 -12.97 -11.65
N ALA A 9 -7.17 -12.36 -10.97
CA ALA A 9 -5.87 -12.07 -11.58
C ALA A 9 -5.14 -13.36 -11.99
N LEU A 10 -5.20 -14.41 -11.18
CA LEU A 10 -4.60 -15.71 -11.51
C LEU A 10 -5.32 -16.37 -12.71
N GLU A 11 -6.65 -16.34 -12.73
CA GLU A 11 -7.45 -16.85 -13.85
C GLU A 11 -7.08 -16.14 -15.16
N MET A 12 -7.04 -14.81 -15.17
CA MET A 12 -6.68 -14.02 -16.36
C MET A 12 -5.26 -14.32 -16.85
N LEU A 13 -4.29 -14.49 -15.94
CA LEU A 13 -2.92 -14.85 -16.31
C LEU A 13 -2.84 -16.25 -16.91
N GLN A 14 -3.58 -17.22 -16.38
CA GLN A 14 -3.66 -18.56 -16.92
C GLN A 14 -4.34 -18.60 -18.30
N GLU A 15 -5.44 -17.89 -18.48
CA GLU A 15 -6.13 -17.75 -19.76
C GLU A 15 -5.22 -17.12 -20.83
N ALA A 16 -4.38 -16.16 -20.43
CA ALA A 16 -3.41 -15.54 -21.32
C ALA A 16 -2.18 -16.44 -21.60
N GLY A 17 -2.12 -17.65 -21.03
CA GLY A 17 -1.00 -18.58 -21.23
C GLY A 17 0.31 -18.16 -20.54
N VAL A 18 0.22 -17.31 -19.52
CA VAL A 18 1.39 -16.86 -18.74
C VAL A 18 1.91 -18.00 -17.87
N GLN A 19 3.20 -18.27 -17.94
CA GLN A 19 3.87 -19.18 -17.01
C GLN A 19 4.16 -18.47 -15.71
N LEU A 20 3.52 -18.91 -14.62
CA LEU A 20 3.69 -18.33 -13.30
C LEU A 20 4.73 -19.11 -12.50
N LEU A 21 5.69 -18.39 -11.93
CA LEU A 21 6.68 -18.93 -11.00
C LEU A 21 6.57 -18.17 -9.68
N LEU A 22 5.71 -18.66 -8.79
CA LEU A 22 5.44 -18.05 -7.48
C LEU A 22 6.51 -18.45 -6.44
N HIS A 23 6.55 -17.71 -5.32
CA HIS A 23 7.53 -17.95 -4.23
C HIS A 23 8.98 -17.93 -4.73
N THR A 24 9.28 -16.99 -5.61
CA THR A 24 10.54 -16.89 -6.31
C THR A 24 11.06 -15.47 -6.25
N ASP A 25 12.29 -15.31 -5.79
CA ASP A 25 12.95 -14.01 -5.68
C ASP A 25 14.03 -13.87 -6.75
N VAL A 26 14.12 -12.69 -7.36
CA VAL A 26 15.24 -12.35 -8.25
C VAL A 26 16.43 -11.98 -7.39
N VAL A 27 17.56 -12.64 -7.61
CA VAL A 27 18.77 -12.48 -6.78
C VAL A 27 19.97 -11.92 -7.56
N SER A 28 19.95 -12.00 -8.89
CA SER A 28 21.01 -11.46 -9.75
C SER A 28 20.50 -11.33 -11.19
N VAL A 29 21.24 -10.65 -12.02
CA VAL A 29 21.04 -10.59 -13.47
C VAL A 29 22.37 -10.89 -14.18
N CYS A 30 22.29 -11.52 -15.34
CA CYS A 30 23.41 -11.67 -16.25
C CYS A 30 23.22 -10.69 -17.39
N LYS A 31 24.20 -9.83 -17.61
CA LYS A 31 24.19 -8.89 -18.73
C LYS A 31 25.48 -8.95 -19.53
N GLU A 32 25.37 -8.62 -20.80
CA GLU A 32 26.46 -8.37 -21.69
C GLU A 32 26.30 -6.97 -22.25
N ASP A 33 27.27 -6.12 -22.05
CA ASP A 33 27.19 -4.69 -22.30
C ASP A 33 25.97 -4.07 -21.58
N ASP A 34 25.03 -3.48 -22.31
CA ASP A 34 23.81 -2.87 -21.80
C ASP A 34 22.57 -3.77 -21.94
N CYS A 35 22.75 -5.04 -22.30
CA CYS A 35 21.65 -5.98 -22.51
C CYS A 35 21.57 -7.01 -21.38
N VAL A 36 20.41 -7.12 -20.74
CA VAL A 36 20.10 -8.19 -19.77
C VAL A 36 19.69 -9.44 -20.55
N HIS A 37 20.44 -10.54 -20.41
CA HIS A 37 20.15 -11.82 -21.06
C HIS A 37 19.40 -12.77 -20.15
N ASP A 38 19.80 -12.82 -18.88
CA ASP A 38 19.21 -13.75 -17.92
C ASP A 38 18.88 -13.06 -16.61
N VAL A 39 17.82 -13.52 -16.00
CA VAL A 39 17.45 -13.19 -14.62
C VAL A 39 17.68 -14.42 -13.75
N VAL A 40 18.54 -14.29 -12.74
CA VAL A 40 18.82 -15.38 -11.80
C VAL A 40 17.84 -15.31 -10.66
N VAL A 41 17.13 -16.39 -10.43
CA VAL A 41 16.10 -16.51 -9.40
C VAL A 41 16.49 -17.54 -8.34
N GLN A 42 15.95 -17.35 -7.12
CA GLN A 42 16.06 -18.29 -6.02
C GLN A 42 14.68 -18.69 -5.55
N ASN A 43 14.44 -19.99 -5.46
CA ASN A 43 13.19 -20.57 -4.96
C ASN A 43 13.45 -21.86 -4.19
N LYS A 44 12.41 -22.65 -3.89
CA LYS A 44 12.55 -23.94 -3.17
C LYS A 44 13.29 -25.01 -3.98
N SER A 45 13.32 -24.91 -5.32
CA SER A 45 14.05 -25.83 -6.19
C SER A 45 15.54 -25.52 -6.28
N GLY A 46 15.94 -24.35 -5.79
CA GLY A 46 17.33 -23.90 -5.84
C GLY A 46 17.47 -22.60 -6.62
N ARG A 47 18.65 -22.41 -7.20
CA ARG A 47 19.01 -21.25 -8.01
C ARG A 47 18.95 -21.61 -9.48
N GLU A 48 18.20 -20.82 -10.25
CA GLU A 48 17.94 -21.04 -11.66
C GLU A 48 18.16 -19.74 -12.46
N ALA A 49 18.52 -19.85 -13.73
CA ALA A 49 18.58 -18.73 -14.66
C ALA A 49 17.40 -18.80 -15.63
N ILE A 50 16.71 -17.70 -15.81
CA ILE A 50 15.61 -17.55 -16.78
C ILE A 50 16.09 -16.65 -17.89
N CYS A 51 16.25 -17.22 -19.09
CA CYS A 51 16.61 -16.49 -20.29
C CYS A 51 15.39 -15.79 -20.87
N ALA A 52 15.50 -14.52 -21.16
CA ALA A 52 14.41 -13.73 -21.72
C ALA A 52 14.92 -12.73 -22.77
N LYS A 53 14.11 -12.49 -23.81
CA LYS A 53 14.39 -11.46 -24.82
C LYS A 53 14.16 -10.05 -24.28
N VAL A 54 13.23 -9.90 -23.35
CA VAL A 54 12.86 -8.64 -22.71
C VAL A 54 12.54 -8.94 -21.26
N VAL A 55 13.01 -8.09 -20.36
CA VAL A 55 12.74 -8.16 -18.92
C VAL A 55 11.98 -6.88 -18.51
N ILE A 56 10.86 -7.06 -17.83
CA ILE A 56 10.06 -5.97 -17.28
C ILE A 56 10.14 -6.03 -15.76
N ASP A 57 10.74 -4.99 -15.16
CA ASP A 57 10.84 -4.89 -13.71
C ASP A 57 9.55 -4.31 -13.12
N THR A 58 8.78 -5.16 -12.43
CA THR A 58 7.59 -4.80 -11.68
C THR A 58 7.72 -5.11 -10.19
N THR A 59 8.95 -5.18 -9.67
CA THR A 59 9.23 -5.50 -8.26
C THR A 59 8.70 -4.46 -7.27
N GLY A 60 8.37 -3.26 -7.74
CA GLY A 60 7.93 -2.13 -6.91
C GLY A 60 9.11 -1.37 -6.29
N ASP A 61 10.26 -2.02 -6.16
CA ASP A 61 11.47 -1.50 -5.53
C ASP A 61 12.63 -1.29 -6.51
N ALA A 62 12.36 -1.49 -7.83
CA ALA A 62 13.35 -1.43 -8.90
C ALA A 62 14.54 -2.38 -8.65
N ASP A 63 14.27 -3.60 -8.18
CA ASP A 63 15.32 -4.55 -7.81
C ASP A 63 16.08 -5.05 -9.02
N VAL A 64 15.39 -5.40 -10.10
CA VAL A 64 16.04 -5.88 -11.34
C VAL A 64 16.82 -4.74 -11.98
N ALA A 65 16.28 -3.54 -12.03
CA ALA A 65 16.98 -2.36 -12.55
C ALA A 65 18.27 -2.07 -11.76
N ALA A 66 18.20 -2.12 -10.43
CA ALA A 66 19.36 -1.91 -9.57
C ALA A 66 20.42 -3.02 -9.74
N LEU A 67 19.99 -4.29 -9.82
CA LEU A 67 20.87 -5.43 -10.06
C LEU A 67 21.52 -5.37 -11.45
N SER A 68 20.86 -4.77 -12.43
CA SER A 68 21.38 -4.55 -13.79
C SER A 68 22.37 -3.38 -13.87
N GLY A 69 22.52 -2.58 -12.79
CA GLY A 69 23.39 -1.41 -12.75
C GLY A 69 22.77 -0.17 -13.39
N CYS A 70 21.44 -0.14 -13.58
CA CYS A 70 20.74 1.08 -13.96
C CYS A 70 20.89 2.14 -12.89
N GLU A 71 20.90 3.41 -13.30
CA GLU A 71 20.94 4.52 -12.35
C GLU A 71 19.62 4.61 -11.58
N VAL A 72 19.71 4.50 -10.26
CA VAL A 72 18.57 4.56 -9.34
C VAL A 72 18.83 5.58 -8.24
N GLU A 73 17.75 6.26 -7.82
CA GLU A 73 17.76 7.19 -6.69
C GLU A 73 16.98 6.59 -5.52
N LYS A 74 17.57 6.56 -4.32
CA LYS A 74 16.84 6.17 -3.10
C LYS A 74 15.99 7.32 -2.57
N ARG A 75 14.72 7.06 -2.32
CA ARG A 75 13.71 8.05 -1.87
C ARG A 75 13.02 7.68 -0.55
N HIS A 76 13.62 6.84 0.27
CA HIS A 76 13.04 6.39 1.55
C HIS A 76 12.72 7.53 2.52
N GLN A 77 13.40 8.66 2.43
CA GLN A 77 13.19 9.82 3.31
C GLN A 77 11.87 10.56 3.07
N THR A 78 11.26 10.38 1.90
CA THR A 78 10.02 11.08 1.50
C THR A 78 8.75 10.30 1.80
N THR A 79 8.89 9.03 2.21
CA THR A 79 7.77 8.12 2.41
C THR A 79 7.80 7.43 3.76
N SER A 80 6.75 6.71 4.07
CA SER A 80 6.64 5.86 5.25
C SER A 80 6.30 4.44 4.84
N VAL A 81 6.74 3.49 5.64
CA VAL A 81 6.25 2.12 5.62
C VAL A 81 5.09 1.99 6.59
N GLY A 82 4.15 1.10 6.33
CA GLY A 82 2.97 0.92 7.17
C GLY A 82 2.47 -0.52 7.14
N MET A 83 1.63 -0.85 8.09
CA MET A 83 0.99 -2.16 8.17
C MET A 83 -0.51 -1.95 8.35
N PRO A 84 -1.31 -2.11 7.29
CA PRO A 84 -2.76 -2.11 7.44
C PRO A 84 -3.21 -3.36 8.23
N PHE A 85 -4.41 -3.29 8.76
CA PHE A 85 -4.99 -4.43 9.49
C PHE A 85 -6.52 -4.43 9.33
N SER A 86 -7.14 -5.54 9.69
CA SER A 86 -8.59 -5.68 9.71
C SER A 86 -9.09 -6.00 11.12
N MET A 87 -10.31 -5.56 11.42
CA MET A 87 -11.00 -5.89 12.66
C MET A 87 -12.40 -6.42 12.34
N GLN A 88 -12.79 -7.49 13.00
CA GLN A 88 -14.15 -8.05 12.92
C GLN A 88 -14.95 -7.78 14.18
N HIS A 89 -16.27 -8.00 14.09
CA HIS A 89 -17.28 -7.66 15.09
C HIS A 89 -17.32 -6.15 15.42
N VAL A 90 -17.11 -5.33 14.39
CA VAL A 90 -17.21 -3.87 14.48
C VAL A 90 -18.66 -3.44 14.17
N ASP A 91 -19.30 -2.73 15.10
CA ASP A 91 -20.56 -2.05 14.84
C ASP A 91 -20.30 -0.74 14.10
N MET A 92 -20.28 -0.79 12.78
CA MET A 92 -20.01 0.37 11.92
C MET A 92 -21.03 1.48 12.08
N LYS A 93 -22.30 1.16 12.39
CA LYS A 93 -23.35 2.19 12.61
C LYS A 93 -23.07 2.97 13.88
N ARG A 94 -22.75 2.27 14.95
CA ARG A 94 -22.40 2.88 16.24
C ARG A 94 -21.10 3.67 16.15
N LEU A 95 -20.11 3.14 15.46
CA LEU A 95 -18.83 3.83 15.20
C LEU A 95 -19.05 5.15 14.46
N VAL A 96 -19.75 5.14 13.34
CA VAL A 96 -20.01 6.35 12.54
C VAL A 96 -20.83 7.37 13.34
N ALA A 97 -21.84 6.94 14.09
CA ALA A 97 -22.61 7.82 14.94
C ALA A 97 -21.75 8.50 16.01
N TYR A 98 -20.94 7.74 16.75
CA TYR A 98 -20.03 8.27 17.77
C TYR A 98 -19.02 9.28 17.18
N LEU A 99 -18.37 8.91 16.07
CA LEU A 99 -17.40 9.79 15.43
C LEU A 99 -18.05 11.07 14.88
N GLY A 100 -19.29 10.97 14.40
CA GLY A 100 -20.08 12.10 13.94
C GLY A 100 -20.43 13.06 15.09
N ASP A 101 -20.96 12.53 16.18
CA ASP A 101 -21.32 13.31 17.38
C ASP A 101 -20.10 14.04 17.98
N LYS A 102 -18.94 13.42 17.91
CA LYS A 102 -17.67 14.01 18.38
C LYS A 102 -16.97 14.87 17.32
N GLN A 103 -17.52 14.98 16.10
CA GLN A 103 -16.94 15.71 14.98
C GLN A 103 -15.50 15.23 14.65
N LEU A 104 -15.27 13.92 14.73
CA LEU A 104 -13.97 13.30 14.47
C LEU A 104 -13.84 12.81 13.03
N ILE A 105 -14.91 12.74 12.26
CA ILE A 105 -14.89 12.25 10.88
C ILE A 105 -14.12 13.25 10.00
N THR A 106 -13.09 12.76 9.34
CA THR A 106 -12.30 13.50 8.33
C THR A 106 -12.73 13.16 6.90
N GLN A 107 -13.22 11.95 6.70
CA GLN A 107 -13.76 11.49 5.43
C GLN A 107 -14.86 10.46 5.67
N LEU A 108 -15.99 10.61 4.98
CA LEU A 108 -17.04 9.60 4.94
C LEU A 108 -17.60 9.51 3.52
N ILE A 109 -17.45 8.36 2.92
CA ILE A 109 -18.07 8.02 1.62
C ILE A 109 -18.88 6.76 1.84
N SER A 110 -20.18 6.85 1.64
CA SER A 110 -21.12 5.73 1.76
C SER A 110 -22.01 5.64 0.52
N GLY A 111 -22.56 4.47 0.24
CA GLY A 111 -23.54 4.28 -0.82
C GLY A 111 -22.99 3.69 -2.11
N SER A 112 -21.75 3.30 -2.16
CA SER A 112 -21.23 2.46 -3.24
C SER A 112 -21.81 1.05 -3.08
N LYS A 113 -22.74 0.67 -3.94
CA LYS A 113 -23.25 -0.72 -4.02
C LYS A 113 -22.19 -1.56 -4.71
N LEU A 114 -21.41 -2.32 -3.96
CA LEU A 114 -20.41 -3.21 -4.53
C LEU A 114 -20.98 -4.56 -4.96
N SER A 115 -22.03 -5.05 -4.29
CA SER A 115 -22.81 -6.22 -4.70
C SER A 115 -24.06 -6.35 -3.83
N GLU A 116 -25.16 -6.76 -4.41
CA GLU A 116 -26.40 -7.24 -3.77
C GLU A 116 -26.76 -6.66 -2.38
N GLY A 117 -26.81 -5.33 -2.29
CA GLY A 117 -27.26 -4.64 -1.07
C GLY A 117 -26.19 -4.29 -0.06
N ASN A 118 -24.96 -4.74 -0.19
CA ASN A 118 -23.85 -4.34 0.68
C ASN A 118 -23.37 -2.93 0.31
N GLN A 119 -23.26 -2.07 1.31
CA GLN A 119 -22.69 -0.74 1.14
C GLN A 119 -21.23 -0.75 1.60
N ALA A 120 -20.32 -0.39 0.70
CA ALA A 120 -18.97 -0.05 1.10
C ALA A 120 -18.97 1.30 1.81
N ILE A 121 -18.29 1.35 2.93
CA ILE A 121 -18.06 2.57 3.69
C ILE A 121 -16.56 2.86 3.66
N ARG A 122 -16.18 4.05 3.16
CA ARG A 122 -14.84 4.59 3.38
C ARG A 122 -14.92 5.61 4.51
N LEU A 123 -14.15 5.39 5.55
CA LEU A 123 -14.17 6.18 6.77
C LEU A 123 -12.76 6.60 7.17
N GLY A 124 -12.54 7.90 7.27
CA GLY A 124 -11.37 8.50 7.89
C GLY A 124 -11.79 9.25 9.15
N PHE A 125 -10.97 9.17 10.20
CA PHE A 125 -11.24 9.86 11.45
C PHE A 125 -9.98 10.29 12.19
N ASP A 126 -10.11 11.38 12.94
CA ASP A 126 -8.99 12.01 13.67
C ASP A 126 -8.99 11.58 15.13
N LEU A 127 -8.14 10.59 15.43
CA LEU A 127 -7.95 10.13 16.81
C LEU A 127 -7.04 11.03 17.65
N LYS A 128 -6.30 11.98 17.07
CA LYS A 128 -5.48 12.93 17.86
C LYS A 128 -6.32 13.80 18.78
N ARG A 129 -7.60 13.99 18.44
CA ARG A 129 -8.56 14.74 19.23
C ARG A 129 -9.20 13.91 20.34
N VAL A 130 -8.87 12.63 20.47
CA VAL A 130 -9.29 11.73 21.55
C VAL A 130 -8.14 11.62 22.53
N PRO A 131 -8.29 12.11 23.78
CA PRO A 131 -7.17 12.25 24.72
C PRO A 131 -6.33 10.98 24.91
N GLU A 132 -6.99 9.82 24.95
CA GLU A 132 -6.34 8.53 25.13
C GLU A 132 -5.41 8.14 23.97
N PHE A 133 -5.62 8.72 22.79
CA PHE A 133 -4.83 8.43 21.58
C PHE A 133 -3.77 9.48 21.27
N THR A 134 -3.85 10.69 21.85
CA THR A 134 -3.00 11.82 21.49
C THR A 134 -1.52 11.45 21.55
N GLN A 135 -1.08 10.94 22.69
CA GLN A 135 0.32 10.54 22.89
C GLN A 135 0.76 9.46 21.90
N PHE A 136 -0.03 8.41 21.75
CA PHE A 136 0.29 7.32 20.81
C PHE A 136 0.41 7.80 19.36
N MET A 137 -0.51 8.66 18.93
CA MET A 137 -0.51 9.20 17.56
C MET A 137 0.68 10.11 17.31
N GLU A 138 1.08 10.93 18.31
CA GLU A 138 2.22 11.84 18.20
C GLU A 138 3.55 11.09 18.19
N GLU A 139 3.77 10.18 19.14
CA GLU A 139 5.00 9.38 19.25
C GLU A 139 5.26 8.53 18.01
N ASN A 140 4.21 8.05 17.36
CA ASN A 140 4.32 7.22 16.16
C ASN A 140 4.17 8.01 14.85
N GLY A 141 3.94 9.33 14.92
CA GLY A 141 3.78 10.17 13.73
C GLY A 141 2.60 9.81 12.85
N ILE A 142 1.55 9.22 13.44
CA ILE A 142 0.35 8.77 12.74
C ILE A 142 -0.59 9.95 12.54
N TRP A 143 -1.12 10.09 11.33
CA TRP A 143 -2.01 11.21 10.98
C TRP A 143 -3.50 10.95 11.29
N GLY A 144 -3.92 9.71 11.37
CA GLY A 144 -5.28 9.25 11.65
C GLY A 144 -5.60 7.99 10.85
N PRO A 145 -6.46 7.10 11.39
CA PRO A 145 -6.88 5.94 10.63
C PRO A 145 -7.78 6.35 9.45
N LEU A 146 -7.54 5.69 8.34
CA LEU A 146 -8.40 5.71 7.16
C LEU A 146 -8.64 4.27 6.74
N GLY A 147 -9.88 3.90 6.48
CA GLY A 147 -10.14 2.53 6.09
C GLY A 147 -11.45 2.33 5.35
N TYR A 148 -11.73 1.06 5.11
CA TYR A 148 -12.90 0.61 4.38
C TYR A 148 -13.61 -0.50 5.15
N SER A 149 -14.93 -0.45 5.16
CA SER A 149 -15.79 -1.56 5.54
C SER A 149 -16.48 -2.07 4.27
N LEU A 150 -16.23 -3.31 3.91
CA LEU A 150 -16.80 -3.95 2.72
C LEU A 150 -17.93 -4.94 3.07
N HIS A 151 -17.90 -5.47 4.28
CA HIS A 151 -18.86 -6.44 4.77
C HIS A 151 -19.44 -6.00 6.11
N GLU A 152 -20.65 -6.47 6.43
CA GLU A 152 -21.28 -6.18 7.70
C GLU A 152 -20.46 -6.79 8.86
N GLY A 153 -20.34 -6.02 9.93
CA GLY A 153 -19.62 -6.47 11.13
C GLY A 153 -18.10 -6.44 11.04
N GLU A 154 -17.52 -5.85 9.98
CA GLU A 154 -16.08 -5.72 9.87
C GLU A 154 -15.63 -4.32 9.48
N PHE A 155 -14.44 -3.95 9.92
CA PHE A 155 -13.65 -2.89 9.33
C PHE A 155 -12.52 -3.56 8.54
N THR A 156 -12.80 -3.77 7.27
CA THR A 156 -12.07 -4.69 6.39
C THR A 156 -10.61 -4.27 6.19
N TYR A 157 -10.34 -2.98 6.19
CA TYR A 157 -9.02 -2.41 6.00
C TYR A 157 -8.88 -1.14 6.82
N ILE A 158 -7.90 -1.10 7.69
CA ILE A 158 -7.54 0.05 8.50
C ILE A 158 -6.09 0.42 8.22
N ASN A 159 -5.86 1.59 7.63
CA ASN A 159 -4.55 2.19 7.48
C ASN A 159 -4.36 3.20 8.62
N GLY A 160 -3.67 2.79 9.67
CA GLY A 160 -3.54 3.55 10.91
C GLY A 160 -2.16 3.43 11.56
N THR A 161 -1.18 2.87 10.86
CA THR A 161 0.19 2.73 11.36
C THR A 161 1.21 3.29 10.39
N CYS A 162 2.33 3.81 10.87
CA CYS A 162 3.42 4.21 9.99
C CYS A 162 4.76 4.31 10.74
N ILE A 163 5.85 4.12 10.00
CA ILE A 163 7.22 4.47 10.39
C ILE A 163 7.85 5.23 9.23
N LYS A 164 8.44 6.37 9.53
CA LYS A 164 9.12 7.23 8.55
C LYS A 164 10.60 6.89 8.44
N ASN A 165 11.22 7.29 7.34
CA ASN A 165 12.66 7.22 7.12
C ASN A 165 13.23 5.79 7.19
N VAL A 166 12.48 4.78 6.73
CA VAL A 166 12.95 3.40 6.64
C VAL A 166 13.55 3.17 5.26
N ASP A 167 14.83 2.81 5.21
CA ASP A 167 15.42 2.27 3.99
C ASP A 167 15.03 0.80 3.84
N ALA A 168 13.94 0.53 3.14
CA ALA A 168 13.44 -0.83 2.95
C ALA A 168 14.28 -1.65 1.91
N THR A 169 15.39 -1.09 1.41
CA THR A 169 16.41 -1.85 0.68
C THR A 169 17.45 -2.46 1.62
N ASP A 170 17.43 -2.09 2.91
CA ASP A 170 18.23 -2.69 3.96
C ASP A 170 17.39 -3.70 4.75
N ALA A 171 17.83 -4.95 4.77
CA ALA A 171 17.07 -6.05 5.36
C ALA A 171 16.87 -5.91 6.86
N GLN A 172 17.85 -5.34 7.58
CA GLN A 172 17.74 -5.13 9.02
C GLN A 172 16.75 -4.00 9.32
N ALA A 173 16.87 -2.86 8.61
CA ALA A 173 15.95 -1.74 8.77
C ALA A 173 14.50 -2.14 8.48
N LEU A 174 14.28 -2.96 7.45
CA LEU A 174 12.96 -3.49 7.11
C LEU A 174 12.42 -4.44 8.18
N SER A 175 13.26 -5.32 8.73
CA SER A 175 12.90 -6.25 9.82
C SER A 175 12.51 -5.49 11.09
N ASP A 176 13.29 -4.50 11.49
CA ASP A 176 13.03 -3.66 12.66
C ASP A 176 11.73 -2.87 12.49
N ALA A 177 11.47 -2.37 11.28
CA ALA A 177 10.23 -1.69 10.94
C ALA A 177 9.02 -2.62 11.03
N GLU A 178 9.12 -3.85 10.53
CA GLU A 178 8.02 -4.82 10.61
C GLU A 178 7.70 -5.17 12.06
N ILE A 179 8.71 -5.46 12.89
CA ILE A 179 8.51 -5.74 14.32
C ILE A 179 7.78 -4.58 14.99
N LYS A 180 8.26 -3.35 14.77
CA LYS A 180 7.65 -2.15 15.38
C LYS A 180 6.22 -1.92 14.89
N LEU A 181 5.94 -2.13 13.61
CA LEU A 181 4.60 -1.97 13.05
C LEU A 181 3.61 -2.99 13.59
N ARG A 182 4.02 -4.26 13.80
CA ARG A 182 3.16 -5.27 14.43
C ARG A 182 2.79 -4.87 15.86
N LEU A 183 3.72 -4.29 16.61
CA LEU A 183 3.44 -3.75 17.94
C LEU A 183 2.51 -2.54 17.89
N GLN A 184 2.68 -1.62 16.91
CA GLN A 184 1.75 -0.50 16.69
C GLN A 184 0.34 -1.00 16.37
N VAL A 185 0.19 -1.99 15.48
CA VAL A 185 -1.12 -2.58 15.14
C VAL A 185 -1.78 -3.15 16.40
N LYS A 186 -1.04 -3.96 17.19
CA LYS A 186 -1.57 -4.53 18.43
C LYS A 186 -2.02 -3.45 19.40
N GLN A 187 -1.20 -2.45 19.64
CA GLN A 187 -1.51 -1.36 20.55
C GLN A 187 -2.71 -0.56 20.06
N LEU A 188 -2.74 -0.18 18.77
CA LEU A 188 -3.85 0.59 18.21
C LEU A 188 -5.16 -0.20 18.26
N SER A 189 -5.15 -1.48 17.91
CA SER A 189 -6.34 -2.33 17.98
C SER A 189 -6.90 -2.45 19.40
N ASP A 190 -6.02 -2.64 20.41
CA ASP A 190 -6.43 -2.69 21.82
C ASP A 190 -7.03 -1.34 22.30
N MET A 191 -6.44 -0.22 21.85
CA MET A 191 -6.95 1.10 22.17
C MET A 191 -8.30 1.37 21.50
N LEU A 192 -8.49 0.96 20.24
CA LEU A 192 -9.79 1.06 19.55
C LEU A 192 -10.87 0.28 20.31
N ILE A 193 -10.60 -0.97 20.69
CA ILE A 193 -11.51 -1.82 21.45
C ILE A 193 -11.87 -1.17 22.80
N ARG A 194 -10.90 -0.59 23.47
CA ARG A 194 -11.07 -0.06 24.81
C ARG A 194 -11.78 1.29 24.86
N TYR A 195 -11.57 2.16 23.87
CA TYR A 195 -11.93 3.56 23.97
C TYR A 195 -12.91 4.04 22.91
N ILE A 196 -13.10 3.30 21.81
CA ILE A 196 -13.94 3.77 20.70
C ILE A 196 -15.24 2.95 20.60
N PRO A 197 -16.41 3.58 20.84
CA PRO A 197 -17.70 2.93 20.63
C PRO A 197 -17.86 2.36 19.23
N GLY A 198 -18.35 1.13 19.17
CA GLY A 198 -18.42 0.32 17.93
C GLY A 198 -17.34 -0.74 17.83
N PHE A 199 -16.26 -0.64 18.64
CA PHE A 199 -15.20 -1.67 18.70
C PHE A 199 -15.25 -2.54 19.95
N GLU A 200 -16.23 -2.40 20.84
CA GLU A 200 -16.26 -3.07 22.15
C GLU A 200 -16.19 -4.59 22.07
N HIS A 201 -16.70 -5.17 21.00
CA HIS A 201 -16.70 -6.62 20.75
C HIS A 201 -15.76 -7.04 19.61
N ALA A 202 -15.02 -6.05 19.08
CA ALA A 202 -14.14 -6.29 17.95
C ALA A 202 -12.87 -7.05 18.35
N TYR A 203 -12.26 -7.68 17.37
CA TYR A 203 -10.95 -8.27 17.51
C TYR A 203 -10.12 -8.06 16.23
N LEU A 204 -8.79 -8.04 16.38
CA LEU A 204 -7.84 -8.01 15.27
C LEU A 204 -7.95 -9.31 14.49
N SER A 205 -8.43 -9.26 13.25
CA SER A 205 -8.73 -10.45 12.44
C SER A 205 -7.66 -10.75 11.38
N TRP A 206 -6.94 -9.73 10.93
CA TRP A 206 -5.94 -9.89 9.89
C TRP A 206 -4.87 -8.80 9.92
N THR A 207 -3.66 -9.18 9.57
CA THR A 207 -2.55 -8.31 9.20
C THR A 207 -1.86 -8.87 7.96
N PRO A 208 -1.23 -8.05 7.10
CA PRO A 208 -0.51 -8.56 5.94
C PRO A 208 0.71 -9.40 6.36
N GLU A 209 1.15 -10.27 5.45
CA GLU A 209 2.32 -11.10 5.64
C GLU A 209 3.60 -10.27 5.75
N LYS A 210 3.65 -9.17 5.02
CA LYS A 210 4.80 -8.25 4.94
C LYS A 210 4.36 -6.82 5.20
N VAL A 211 5.29 -6.01 5.69
CA VAL A 211 5.10 -4.55 5.80
C VAL A 211 4.84 -3.93 4.43
N GLY A 212 3.94 -2.95 4.38
CA GLY A 212 3.66 -2.18 3.18
C GLY A 212 4.74 -1.14 2.93
N VAL A 213 5.59 -1.39 1.96
CA VAL A 213 6.61 -0.45 1.47
C VAL A 213 6.02 0.33 0.31
N ARG A 214 6.07 1.66 0.38
CA ARG A 214 5.51 2.50 -0.67
C ARG A 214 6.53 2.81 -1.76
N LEU A 215 7.75 3.12 -1.38
CA LEU A 215 8.79 3.59 -2.29
C LEU A 215 10.16 3.37 -1.67
N THR A 216 11.08 2.80 -2.45
CA THR A 216 12.50 2.65 -2.07
C THR A 216 13.40 3.36 -3.07
N ARG A 217 13.35 2.91 -4.32
CA ARG A 217 14.16 3.43 -5.42
C ARG A 217 13.25 3.97 -6.54
N ILE A 218 13.74 4.98 -7.22
CA ILE A 218 13.22 5.47 -8.49
C ILE A 218 14.30 5.24 -9.53
N VAL A 219 13.93 4.61 -10.64
CA VAL A 219 14.82 4.44 -11.79
C VAL A 219 14.89 5.76 -12.54
N LYS A 220 16.07 6.16 -12.96
CA LYS A 220 16.24 7.28 -13.89
C LYS A 220 15.83 6.82 -15.29
N CYS A 221 14.61 7.13 -15.66
CA CYS A 221 14.03 6.77 -16.95
C CYS A 221 14.43 7.78 -18.03
N GLU A 222 14.31 7.39 -19.32
CA GLU A 222 14.50 8.28 -20.46
C GLU A 222 13.45 9.39 -20.46
N HIS A 223 12.20 9.08 -20.05
CA HIS A 223 11.13 10.03 -19.85
C HIS A 223 10.55 9.90 -18.44
N VAL A 224 10.35 11.04 -17.77
CA VAL A 224 9.65 11.15 -16.49
C VAL A 224 8.43 12.03 -16.71
N LEU A 225 7.24 11.48 -16.37
CA LEU A 225 6.00 12.25 -16.48
C LEU A 225 6.09 13.58 -15.72
N THR A 226 5.86 14.65 -16.42
CA THR A 226 5.83 16.00 -15.84
C THR A 226 4.45 16.31 -15.25
N LEU A 227 4.41 17.30 -14.35
CA LEU A 227 3.14 17.75 -13.78
C LEU A 227 2.16 18.24 -14.87
N ASP A 228 2.67 18.94 -15.88
CA ASP A 228 1.84 19.47 -16.98
C ASP A 228 1.24 18.33 -17.81
N GLU A 229 2.00 17.26 -18.08
CA GLU A 229 1.48 16.07 -18.77
C GLU A 229 0.40 15.35 -17.98
N ILE A 230 0.58 15.23 -16.66
CA ILE A 230 -0.41 14.61 -15.76
C ILE A 230 -1.70 15.45 -15.73
N VAL A 231 -1.57 16.77 -15.58
CA VAL A 231 -2.72 17.68 -15.47
C VAL A 231 -3.47 17.80 -16.79
N SER A 232 -2.76 17.83 -17.92
CA SER A 232 -3.37 17.90 -19.26
C SER A 232 -3.95 16.56 -19.73
N GLY A 233 -3.63 15.46 -19.05
CA GLY A 233 -4.02 14.11 -19.49
C GLY A 233 -3.36 13.72 -20.81
N THR A 234 -2.09 14.10 -20.99
CA THR A 234 -1.33 13.80 -22.20
C THR A 234 -1.35 12.31 -22.51
N ARG A 235 -1.59 11.96 -23.78
CA ARG A 235 -1.58 10.59 -24.28
C ARG A 235 -0.27 10.32 -25.01
N PHE A 236 0.27 9.12 -24.78
CA PHE A 236 1.51 8.67 -25.41
C PHE A 236 1.25 7.50 -26.35
N PRO A 237 1.97 7.41 -27.50
CA PRO A 237 1.73 6.33 -28.48
C PRO A 237 2.09 4.93 -27.96
N ASP A 238 2.92 4.84 -26.93
CA ASP A 238 3.41 3.62 -26.28
C ASP A 238 2.77 3.36 -24.90
N GLU A 239 1.68 4.08 -24.58
CA GLU A 239 0.98 3.87 -23.32
C GLU A 239 0.41 2.45 -23.18
N VAL A 240 0.58 1.83 -22.00
CA VAL A 240 0.09 0.48 -21.69
C VAL A 240 -1.26 0.52 -21.02
N PHE A 241 -1.50 1.50 -20.13
CA PHE A 241 -2.77 1.69 -19.42
C PHE A 241 -2.96 3.14 -18.99
N LEU A 242 -4.19 3.47 -18.62
CA LEU A 242 -4.52 4.76 -18.04
C LEU A 242 -4.58 4.64 -16.51
N TYR A 243 -4.01 5.62 -15.84
CA TYR A 243 -4.06 5.72 -14.39
C TYR A 243 -4.69 7.05 -13.98
N GLY A 244 -5.69 7.00 -13.12
CA GLY A 244 -6.47 8.17 -12.72
C GLY A 244 -6.57 8.39 -11.22
N PHE A 245 -5.72 7.76 -10.41
CA PHE A 245 -5.75 7.93 -8.97
C PHE A 245 -4.92 9.14 -8.53
N HIS A 246 -5.52 10.01 -7.72
CA HIS A 246 -4.92 11.30 -7.32
C HIS A 246 -3.83 11.21 -6.25
N ASP A 247 -3.63 10.05 -5.64
CA ASP A 247 -2.71 9.88 -4.50
C ASP A 247 -1.35 9.29 -4.92
N CYS A 248 -0.88 9.69 -6.10
CA CYS A 248 0.47 9.36 -6.55
C CYS A 248 1.51 10.17 -5.78
N ALA A 249 2.62 9.59 -5.44
CA ALA A 249 3.79 10.34 -5.00
C ALA A 249 4.50 10.99 -6.22
N PRO A 250 5.00 12.24 -6.13
CA PRO A 250 4.84 13.17 -5.02
C PRO A 250 3.40 13.63 -4.86
N ARG A 251 3.04 14.03 -3.65
CA ARG A 251 1.67 14.47 -3.36
C ARG A 251 1.31 15.70 -4.17
N ILE A 252 0.44 15.54 -5.13
CA ILE A 252 -0.18 16.65 -5.83
C ILE A 252 -1.38 17.10 -5.00
N THR A 253 -1.34 18.33 -4.52
CA THR A 253 -2.43 18.92 -3.74
C THR A 253 -3.15 19.94 -4.59
N ILE A 254 -4.46 19.88 -4.68
CA ILE A 254 -5.28 20.92 -5.30
C ILE A 254 -5.72 21.89 -4.21
N ARG A 255 -5.35 23.17 -4.35
CA ARG A 255 -5.87 24.26 -3.53
C ARG A 255 -6.38 25.36 -4.45
N ASP A 256 -7.59 25.85 -4.18
CA ASP A 256 -8.22 26.95 -4.97
C ASP A 256 -8.18 26.71 -6.49
N GLY A 257 -8.39 25.45 -6.90
CA GLY A 257 -8.34 25.08 -8.31
C GLY A 257 -6.94 25.05 -8.96
N LYS A 258 -5.89 25.19 -8.15
CA LYS A 258 -4.49 25.12 -8.60
C LYS A 258 -3.79 23.88 -8.05
N TRP A 259 -2.89 23.33 -8.86
CA TRP A 259 -2.07 22.18 -8.50
C TRP A 259 -0.78 22.63 -7.82
N TYR A 260 -0.44 21.96 -6.72
CA TYR A 260 0.82 22.14 -5.99
C TYR A 260 1.46 20.75 -5.79
N GLY A 261 2.70 20.60 -6.25
CA GLY A 261 3.51 19.38 -6.11
C GLY A 261 4.65 19.54 -5.12
#